data_145bd4c70a680ab13ef488d23c662a0a
#
_entry.id   145bd4c70a680ab13ef488d23c662a0a
#
_cell.length_a   1.000
_cell.length_b   1.000
_cell.length_c   1.000
_cell.angle_alpha   90.00
_cell.angle_beta   90.00
_cell.angle_gamma   90.00
#
_symmetry.space_group_name_H-M   'P 1'
#
loop_
_entity.id
_entity.type
_entity.pdbx_description
1 polymer ?
#
loop_
_entity_poly.entity_id
_entity_poly.type
_entity_poly.pdbx_seq_one_letter_code
_entity_poly.pdbx_strand_id
1 'polypeptide(L)'
;PDIVPVFMSGYSDKEYLKAAIKLKAVNYIEKPLNPVEIRDAIMEARDLCLEKKRTRQNASIHSMESASRLALLLTQPFAHAKESIDQLIAELSLSISNTTPFTAIVLKTDTEEELPLSEANAMFLSVREFLKTFHIDCIFAEKRVQYMVYFLFGSTPGAAVRKSIEEFFCNLYSRCTRFCIAAGDTVTGISRAYQSY
;
A
#
# COMPACT_ATOMS: atom_id res chain seq x y z
N PRO A 1 -5.34 4.87 14.68
CA PRO A 1 -4.32 4.67 15.70
C PRO A 1 -4.60 3.36 16.42
N ASP A 2 -3.54 2.53 16.60
CA ASP A 2 -3.65 1.26 17.31
C ASP A 2 -3.63 1.55 18.82
N ILE A 3 -4.81 1.83 19.36
CA ILE A 3 -4.97 2.06 20.78
C ILE A 3 -5.35 0.73 21.43
N VAL A 4 -4.67 0.40 22.50
CA VAL A 4 -4.98 -0.73 23.37
C VAL A 4 -5.35 -0.16 24.73
N PRO A 5 -6.64 -0.06 25.08
CA PRO A 5 -7.07 0.58 26.32
C PRO A 5 -6.86 -0.33 27.51
N VAL A 6 -6.39 0.26 28.61
CA VAL A 6 -6.37 -0.32 29.96
C VAL A 6 -7.25 0.57 30.83
N PHE A 7 -8.21 -0.01 31.54
CA PHE A 7 -9.09 0.73 32.42
C PHE A 7 -8.62 0.68 33.87
N MET A 8 -8.77 1.80 34.55
CA MET A 8 -8.53 1.89 36.00
C MET A 8 -9.74 2.50 36.69
N SER A 9 -10.31 1.84 37.70
CA SER A 9 -11.48 2.33 38.42
C SER A 9 -11.35 2.15 39.93
N GLY A 10 -11.94 3.08 40.70
CA GLY A 10 -12.08 2.95 42.14
C GLY A 10 -13.37 2.24 42.60
N TYR A 11 -14.21 1.83 41.67
CA TYR A 11 -15.48 1.19 41.94
C TYR A 11 -15.56 -0.14 41.20
N SER A 12 -15.84 -1.21 41.94
CA SER A 12 -16.07 -2.57 41.40
C SER A 12 -17.48 -2.70 40.79
N ASP A 13 -17.94 -1.65 40.09
CA ASP A 13 -19.29 -1.64 39.57
C ASP A 13 -19.34 -2.43 38.24
N LYS A 14 -20.31 -3.34 38.13
CA LYS A 14 -20.52 -4.19 36.94
C LYS A 14 -20.70 -3.38 35.67
N GLU A 15 -21.16 -2.13 35.77
CA GLU A 15 -21.36 -1.26 34.62
C GLU A 15 -20.02 -0.81 34.00
N TYR A 16 -19.02 -0.48 34.82
CA TYR A 16 -17.68 -0.10 34.34
C TYR A 16 -16.95 -1.29 33.73
N LEU A 17 -17.09 -2.49 34.32
CA LEU A 17 -16.54 -3.72 33.75
C LEU A 17 -17.17 -4.04 32.38
N LYS A 18 -18.50 -3.89 32.23
CA LYS A 18 -19.19 -4.04 30.96
C LYS A 18 -18.72 -3.01 29.92
N ALA A 19 -18.47 -1.78 30.33
CA ALA A 19 -17.95 -0.74 29.46
C ALA A 19 -16.52 -1.07 28.98
N ALA A 20 -15.65 -1.55 29.86
CA ALA A 20 -14.30 -1.98 29.53
C ALA A 20 -14.31 -3.14 28.51
N ILE A 21 -15.17 -4.14 28.72
CA ILE A 21 -15.36 -5.26 27.77
C ILE A 21 -15.86 -4.75 26.40
N LYS A 22 -16.85 -3.86 26.40
CA LYS A 22 -17.43 -3.28 25.17
C LYS A 22 -16.38 -2.49 24.38
N LEU A 23 -15.47 -1.80 25.05
CA LEU A 23 -14.36 -1.04 24.47
C LEU A 23 -13.14 -1.93 24.17
N LYS A 24 -13.25 -3.25 24.37
CA LYS A 24 -12.17 -4.22 24.15
C LYS A 24 -10.89 -3.85 24.91
N ALA A 25 -11.05 -3.41 26.16
CA ALA A 25 -9.94 -3.20 27.04
C ALA A 25 -9.17 -4.50 27.27
N VAL A 26 -7.86 -4.40 27.30
CA VAL A 26 -6.97 -5.56 27.53
C VAL A 26 -6.99 -5.93 29.00
N ASN A 27 -7.07 -4.94 29.87
CA ASN A 27 -7.07 -5.15 31.30
C ASN A 27 -7.91 -4.11 32.04
N TYR A 28 -8.33 -4.48 33.23
CA TYR A 28 -9.11 -3.64 34.16
C TYR A 28 -8.45 -3.70 35.53
N ILE A 29 -7.98 -2.58 36.06
CA ILE A 29 -7.26 -2.47 37.31
C ILE A 29 -8.14 -1.78 38.33
N GLU A 30 -8.33 -2.40 39.51
CA GLU A 30 -9.08 -1.82 40.63
C GLU A 30 -8.17 -0.99 41.53
N LYS A 31 -8.69 0.08 42.10
CA LYS A 31 -8.02 0.84 43.15
C LYS A 31 -8.27 0.17 44.52
N PRO A 32 -7.27 0.11 45.42
CA PRO A 32 -5.96 0.78 45.40
C PRO A 32 -4.98 0.17 44.42
N LEU A 33 -4.26 1.04 43.67
CA LEU A 33 -3.37 0.61 42.59
C LEU A 33 -2.19 -0.20 43.10
N ASN A 34 -2.04 -1.40 42.58
CA ASN A 34 -0.88 -2.25 42.80
C ASN A 34 0.16 -2.00 41.66
N PRO A 35 1.41 -1.58 41.97
CA PRO A 35 2.43 -1.36 40.97
C PRO A 35 2.74 -2.58 40.10
N VAL A 36 2.58 -3.80 40.63
CA VAL A 36 2.80 -5.02 39.85
C VAL A 36 1.70 -5.20 38.81
N GLU A 37 0.44 -5.06 39.22
CA GLU A 37 -0.71 -5.17 38.31
C GLU A 37 -0.66 -4.12 37.19
N ILE A 38 -0.28 -2.87 37.54
CA ILE A 38 -0.11 -1.81 36.53
C ILE A 38 0.96 -2.19 35.54
N ARG A 39 2.11 -2.64 36.02
CA ARG A 39 3.22 -3.07 35.14
C ARG A 39 2.78 -4.19 34.22
N ASP A 40 2.14 -5.22 34.77
CA ASP A 40 1.73 -6.40 34.01
C ASP A 40 0.67 -6.01 32.94
N ALA A 41 -0.29 -5.17 33.27
CA ALA A 41 -1.27 -4.65 32.31
C ALA A 41 -0.63 -3.79 31.19
N ILE A 42 0.37 -2.97 31.52
CA ILE A 42 1.11 -2.19 30.52
C ILE A 42 1.92 -3.11 29.61
N MET A 43 2.54 -4.14 30.15
CA MET A 43 3.31 -5.12 29.37
C MET A 43 2.41 -5.89 28.41
N GLU A 44 1.26 -6.35 28.87
CA GLU A 44 0.24 -7.01 28.05
C GLU A 44 -0.27 -6.09 26.92
N ALA A 45 -0.62 -4.85 27.24
CA ALA A 45 -1.06 -3.86 26.25
C ALA A 45 0.04 -3.58 25.22
N ARG A 46 1.30 -3.46 25.63
CA ARG A 46 2.45 -3.30 24.73
C ARG A 46 2.59 -4.47 23.77
N ASP A 47 2.52 -5.70 24.29
CA ASP A 47 2.73 -6.90 23.48
C ASP A 47 1.62 -7.06 22.44
N LEU A 48 0.37 -6.77 22.79
CA LEU A 48 -0.74 -6.71 21.86
C LEU A 48 -0.61 -5.59 20.80
N CYS A 49 -0.11 -4.43 21.20
CA CYS A 49 0.20 -3.35 20.24
C CYS A 49 1.27 -3.79 19.23
N LEU A 50 2.33 -4.44 19.70
CA LEU A 50 3.41 -4.93 18.85
C LEU A 50 2.93 -6.03 17.90
N GLU A 51 2.10 -6.95 18.39
CA GLU A 51 1.49 -8.01 17.57
C GLU A 51 0.59 -7.44 16.48
N LYS A 52 -0.30 -6.51 16.81
CA LYS A 52 -1.15 -5.81 15.84
C LYS A 52 -0.32 -5.08 14.78
N LYS A 53 0.75 -4.40 15.21
CA LYS A 53 1.66 -3.71 14.29
C LYS A 53 2.35 -4.69 13.34
N ARG A 54 2.85 -5.83 13.84
CA ARG A 54 3.48 -6.88 13.02
C ARG A 54 2.50 -7.46 12.01
N THR A 55 1.28 -7.78 12.44
CA THR A 55 0.24 -8.34 11.56
C THR A 55 -0.09 -7.37 10.43
N ARG A 56 -0.23 -6.07 10.73
CA ARG A 56 -0.47 -5.05 9.69
C ARG A 56 0.71 -4.87 8.75
N GLN A 57 1.93 -4.88 9.27
CA GLN A 57 3.13 -4.80 8.44
C GLN A 57 3.22 -6.00 7.48
N ASN A 58 3.00 -7.21 7.97
CA ASN A 58 3.00 -8.41 7.15
C ASN A 58 1.90 -8.37 6.07
N ALA A 59 0.68 -7.95 6.42
CA ALA A 59 -0.41 -7.79 5.46
C ALA A 59 -0.08 -6.73 4.39
N SER A 60 0.58 -5.62 4.79
CA SER A 60 1.01 -4.58 3.84
C SER A 60 2.09 -5.09 2.90
N ILE A 61 3.09 -5.82 3.40
CA ILE A 61 4.16 -6.42 2.58
C ILE A 61 3.55 -7.40 1.58
N HIS A 62 2.69 -8.31 2.02
CA HIS A 62 2.03 -9.28 1.16
C HIS A 62 1.19 -8.59 0.05
N SER A 63 0.43 -7.56 0.42
CA SER A 63 -0.34 -6.77 -0.55
C SER A 63 0.56 -6.08 -1.60
N MET A 64 1.74 -5.58 -1.18
CA MET A 64 2.70 -4.97 -2.11
C MET A 64 3.35 -6.01 -3.03
N GLU A 65 3.69 -7.18 -2.53
CA GLU A 65 4.22 -8.28 -3.33
C GLU A 65 3.20 -8.75 -4.38
N SER A 66 1.94 -8.92 -3.99
CA SER A 66 0.85 -9.29 -4.89
C SER A 66 0.60 -8.20 -5.95
N ALA A 67 0.65 -6.92 -5.58
CA ALA A 67 0.53 -5.80 -6.51
C ALA A 67 1.71 -5.74 -7.50
N SER A 68 2.93 -5.96 -7.02
CA SER A 68 4.13 -6.02 -7.86
C SER A 68 4.05 -7.19 -8.85
N ARG A 69 3.62 -8.37 -8.38
CA ARG A 69 3.40 -9.54 -9.23
C ARG A 69 2.37 -9.26 -10.31
N LEU A 70 1.25 -8.61 -9.95
CA LEU A 70 0.23 -8.21 -10.92
C LEU A 70 0.83 -7.25 -11.97
N ALA A 71 1.58 -6.23 -11.57
CA ALA A 71 2.21 -5.29 -12.48
C ALA A 71 3.17 -5.99 -13.46
N LEU A 72 3.96 -6.96 -13.00
CA LEU A 72 4.82 -7.76 -13.89
C LEU A 72 4.02 -8.58 -14.90
N LEU A 73 2.92 -9.20 -14.47
CA LEU A 73 2.05 -9.97 -15.38
C LEU A 73 1.41 -9.08 -16.45
N LEU A 74 1.08 -7.83 -16.11
CA LEU A 74 0.53 -6.87 -17.06
C LEU A 74 1.55 -6.36 -18.10
N THR A 75 2.83 -6.67 -17.98
CA THR A 75 3.82 -6.41 -19.05
C THR A 75 3.81 -7.47 -20.16
N GLN A 76 2.97 -8.49 -20.04
CA GLN A 76 2.86 -9.61 -20.98
C GLN A 76 1.43 -9.73 -21.54
N PRO A 77 1.23 -10.39 -22.69
CA PRO A 77 -0.10 -10.62 -23.23
C PRO A 77 -1.01 -11.31 -22.20
N PHE A 78 -2.18 -10.75 -21.98
CA PHE A 78 -3.15 -11.18 -20.97
C PHE A 78 -3.49 -12.68 -21.03
N ALA A 79 -3.58 -13.23 -22.26
CA ALA A 79 -3.92 -14.63 -22.47
C ALA A 79 -2.95 -15.62 -21.79
N HIS A 80 -1.70 -15.21 -21.54
CA HIS A 80 -0.68 -16.08 -20.93
C HIS A 80 -0.83 -16.21 -19.41
N ALA A 81 -1.54 -15.27 -18.75
CA ALA A 81 -1.58 -15.21 -17.29
C ALA A 81 -2.98 -14.86 -16.76
N LYS A 82 -4.04 -15.06 -17.54
CA LYS A 82 -5.41 -14.63 -17.21
C LYS A 82 -5.84 -15.06 -15.80
N GLU A 83 -5.73 -16.36 -15.49
CA GLU A 83 -6.17 -16.90 -14.18
C GLU A 83 -5.40 -16.27 -13.02
N SER A 84 -4.09 -16.08 -13.18
CA SER A 84 -3.26 -15.44 -12.15
C SER A 84 -3.60 -13.95 -11.98
N ILE A 85 -3.91 -13.25 -13.07
CA ILE A 85 -4.32 -11.85 -13.05
C ILE A 85 -5.67 -11.70 -12.34
N ASP A 86 -6.66 -12.54 -12.71
CA ASP A 86 -8.00 -12.52 -12.10
C ASP A 86 -7.92 -12.82 -10.58
N GLN A 87 -7.09 -13.78 -10.19
CA GLN A 87 -6.86 -14.11 -8.78
C GLN A 87 -6.23 -12.94 -8.01
N LEU A 88 -5.20 -12.29 -8.54
CA LEU A 88 -4.52 -11.17 -7.89
C LEU A 88 -5.42 -9.93 -7.78
N ILE A 89 -6.28 -9.68 -8.79
CA ILE A 89 -7.28 -8.60 -8.72
C ILE A 89 -8.26 -8.83 -7.56
N ALA A 90 -8.75 -10.08 -7.42
CA ALA A 90 -9.65 -10.44 -6.32
C ALA A 90 -8.96 -10.32 -4.96
N GLU A 91 -7.73 -10.83 -4.83
CA GLU A 91 -6.92 -10.76 -3.62
C GLU A 91 -6.65 -9.31 -3.19
N LEU A 92 -6.28 -8.45 -4.12
CA LEU A 92 -6.03 -7.03 -3.87
C LEU A 92 -7.31 -6.20 -3.74
N SER A 93 -8.48 -6.81 -3.95
CA SER A 93 -9.79 -6.12 -3.97
C SER A 93 -9.81 -4.91 -4.90
N LEU A 94 -9.16 -5.00 -6.06
CA LEU A 94 -9.10 -3.91 -7.02
C LEU A 94 -10.41 -3.82 -7.84
N SER A 95 -10.96 -2.61 -7.93
CA SER A 95 -12.17 -2.33 -8.74
C SER A 95 -11.79 -2.10 -10.20
N ILE A 96 -11.40 -3.17 -10.88
CA ILE A 96 -11.00 -3.15 -12.30
C ILE A 96 -12.07 -3.83 -13.15
N SER A 97 -12.46 -3.18 -14.24
CA SER A 97 -13.43 -3.66 -15.21
C SER A 97 -12.85 -3.68 -16.62
N ASN A 98 -13.59 -4.24 -17.57
CA ASN A 98 -13.21 -4.23 -18.98
C ASN A 98 -13.21 -2.82 -19.62
N THR A 99 -13.78 -1.83 -18.92
CA THR A 99 -13.80 -0.42 -19.32
C THR A 99 -12.80 0.46 -18.58
N THR A 100 -12.10 -0.11 -17.60
CA THR A 100 -11.09 0.63 -16.83
C THR A 100 -9.91 1.02 -17.73
N PRO A 101 -9.55 2.32 -17.81
CA PRO A 101 -8.40 2.75 -18.56
C PRO A 101 -7.09 2.39 -17.84
N PHE A 102 -6.09 2.03 -18.62
CA PHE A 102 -4.72 1.74 -18.16
C PHE A 102 -3.71 2.58 -18.93
N THR A 103 -2.74 3.13 -18.20
CA THR A 103 -1.57 3.80 -18.77
C THR A 103 -0.32 3.27 -18.10
N ALA A 104 0.61 2.72 -18.87
CA ALA A 104 1.90 2.30 -18.33
C ALA A 104 2.87 3.47 -18.31
N ILE A 105 3.65 3.58 -17.24
CA ILE A 105 4.81 4.46 -17.15
C ILE A 105 6.01 3.57 -16.86
N VAL A 106 7.02 3.67 -17.72
CA VAL A 106 8.29 2.95 -17.55
C VAL A 106 9.35 3.95 -17.13
N LEU A 107 10.02 3.64 -16.06
CA LEU A 107 11.14 4.40 -15.56
C LEU A 107 12.40 3.56 -15.66
N LYS A 108 13.44 4.13 -16.29
CA LYS A 108 14.77 3.57 -16.30
C LYS A 108 15.72 4.49 -15.56
N THR A 109 16.48 3.94 -14.60
CA THR A 109 17.52 4.67 -13.88
C THR A 109 18.91 4.21 -14.34
N ASP A 110 19.91 5.06 -14.19
CA ASP A 110 21.31 4.78 -14.54
C ASP A 110 22.15 4.33 -13.31
N THR A 111 21.47 3.94 -12.23
CA THR A 111 22.13 3.45 -11.01
C THR A 111 22.31 1.94 -11.09
N GLU A 112 23.53 1.47 -10.84
CA GLU A 112 23.82 0.04 -10.67
C GLU A 112 23.45 -0.48 -9.27
N GLU A 113 23.14 0.42 -8.34
CA GLU A 113 22.75 0.08 -6.98
C GLU A 113 21.23 -0.13 -6.88
N GLU A 114 20.82 -1.22 -6.28
CA GLU A 114 19.42 -1.47 -5.91
C GLU A 114 18.98 -0.41 -4.90
N LEU A 115 17.86 0.23 -5.17
CA LEU A 115 17.22 1.10 -4.18
C LEU A 115 16.84 0.26 -2.96
N PRO A 116 17.20 0.70 -1.75
CA PRO A 116 16.73 0.03 -0.54
C PRO A 116 15.21 -0.13 -0.58
N LEU A 117 14.69 -1.30 -0.22
CA LEU A 117 13.26 -1.61 -0.27
C LEU A 117 12.40 -0.57 0.47
N SER A 118 12.94 0.01 1.55
CA SER A 118 12.29 1.08 2.31
C SER A 118 12.12 2.37 1.50
N GLU A 119 13.11 2.73 0.68
CA GLU A 119 13.06 3.91 -0.18
C GLU A 119 12.14 3.70 -1.38
N ALA A 120 12.23 2.55 -2.03
CA ALA A 120 11.33 2.18 -3.12
C ALA A 120 9.86 2.20 -2.66
N ASN A 121 9.58 1.68 -1.47
CA ASN A 121 8.25 1.71 -0.87
C ASN A 121 7.78 3.13 -0.54
N ALA A 122 8.65 3.99 0.00
CA ALA A 122 8.31 5.38 0.30
C ALA A 122 8.01 6.16 -0.99
N MET A 123 8.80 5.94 -2.04
CA MET A 123 8.57 6.55 -3.36
C MET A 123 7.24 6.09 -3.96
N PHE A 124 6.95 4.78 -3.92
CA PHE A 124 5.67 4.25 -4.38
C PHE A 124 4.47 4.85 -3.65
N LEU A 125 4.54 4.94 -2.32
CA LEU A 125 3.46 5.54 -1.53
C LEU A 125 3.25 7.01 -1.91
N SER A 126 4.32 7.77 -2.14
CA SER A 126 4.25 9.16 -2.58
C SER A 126 3.59 9.29 -3.97
N VAL A 127 3.94 8.39 -4.91
CA VAL A 127 3.30 8.32 -6.23
C VAL A 127 1.81 8.02 -6.08
N ARG A 128 1.46 7.03 -5.27
CA ARG A 128 0.07 6.62 -5.06
C ARG A 128 -0.78 7.72 -4.41
N GLU A 129 -0.25 8.41 -3.42
CA GLU A 129 -0.95 9.53 -2.78
C GLU A 129 -1.19 10.69 -3.76
N PHE A 130 -0.17 11.03 -4.55
CA PHE A 130 -0.31 12.06 -5.58
C PHE A 130 -1.37 11.69 -6.63
N LEU A 131 -1.34 10.47 -7.15
CA LEU A 131 -2.28 10.00 -8.18
C LEU A 131 -3.72 9.94 -7.67
N LYS A 132 -3.94 9.63 -6.40
CA LYS A 132 -5.28 9.63 -5.78
C LYS A 132 -5.98 10.98 -5.86
N THR A 133 -5.26 12.10 -5.90
CA THR A 133 -5.84 13.44 -6.07
C THR A 133 -6.57 13.60 -7.40
N PHE A 134 -6.25 12.75 -8.38
CA PHE A 134 -6.86 12.69 -9.71
C PHE A 134 -7.80 11.50 -9.92
N HIS A 135 -8.15 10.77 -8.84
CA HIS A 135 -8.91 9.50 -8.91
C HIS A 135 -8.23 8.43 -9.78
N ILE A 136 -6.90 8.42 -9.76
CA ILE A 136 -6.06 7.43 -10.41
C ILE A 136 -5.41 6.60 -9.31
N ASP A 137 -5.46 5.27 -9.44
CA ASP A 137 -4.69 4.36 -8.60
C ASP A 137 -3.54 3.77 -9.43
N CYS A 138 -2.59 3.15 -8.77
CA CYS A 138 -1.47 2.52 -9.46
C CYS A 138 -0.97 1.27 -8.74
N ILE A 139 -0.40 0.38 -9.53
CA ILE A 139 0.46 -0.70 -9.08
C ILE A 139 1.81 -0.54 -9.75
N PHE A 140 2.86 -1.02 -9.11
CA PHE A 140 4.19 -0.93 -9.67
C PHE A 140 4.98 -2.22 -9.46
N ALA A 141 5.98 -2.44 -10.30
CA ALA A 141 6.98 -3.47 -10.13
C ALA A 141 8.34 -3.01 -10.61
N GLU A 142 9.37 -3.54 -10.00
CA GLU A 142 10.72 -3.54 -10.54
C GLU A 142 10.90 -4.77 -11.42
N LYS A 143 11.11 -4.56 -12.72
CA LYS A 143 11.30 -5.66 -13.68
C LYS A 143 12.75 -6.12 -13.73
N ARG A 144 13.69 -5.21 -13.50
CA ARG A 144 15.16 -5.40 -13.39
C ARG A 144 15.70 -4.25 -12.55
N VAL A 145 16.91 -4.39 -12.01
CA VAL A 145 17.57 -3.41 -11.13
C VAL A 145 17.49 -1.94 -11.59
N GLN A 146 17.23 -1.67 -12.85
CA GLN A 146 17.16 -0.32 -13.40
C GLN A 146 15.80 0.00 -14.05
N TYR A 147 14.87 -0.94 -14.05
CA TYR A 147 13.60 -0.81 -14.73
C TYR A 147 12.42 -0.96 -13.78
N MET A 148 11.71 0.14 -13.56
CA MET A 148 10.44 0.15 -12.84
C MET A 148 9.29 0.38 -13.82
N VAL A 149 8.20 -0.34 -13.63
CA VAL A 149 6.97 -0.15 -14.37
C VAL A 149 5.84 0.20 -13.42
N TYR A 150 5.10 1.26 -13.76
CA TYR A 150 3.88 1.66 -13.09
C TYR A 150 2.71 1.44 -14.04
N PHE A 151 1.67 0.80 -13.60
CA PHE A 151 0.39 0.77 -14.30
C PHE A 151 -0.60 1.65 -13.54
N LEU A 152 -0.98 2.75 -14.17
CA LEU A 152 -1.98 3.69 -13.69
C LEU A 152 -3.35 3.23 -14.21
N PHE A 153 -4.37 3.24 -13.34
CA PHE A 153 -5.72 2.84 -13.71
C PHE A 153 -6.78 3.63 -12.92
N GLY A 154 -8.01 3.65 -13.41
CA GLY A 154 -9.12 4.40 -12.83
C GLY A 154 -9.63 5.47 -13.78
N SER A 155 -9.25 6.73 -13.59
CA SER A 155 -9.64 7.81 -14.49
C SER A 155 -8.65 7.99 -15.62
N THR A 156 -9.14 8.36 -16.81
CA THR A 156 -8.26 8.74 -17.94
C THR A 156 -7.69 10.13 -17.68
N PRO A 157 -6.35 10.29 -17.57
CA PRO A 157 -5.76 11.60 -17.33
C PRO A 157 -5.88 12.50 -18.56
N GLY A 158 -6.45 13.69 -18.41
CA GLY A 158 -6.38 14.75 -19.41
C GLY A 158 -4.96 15.29 -19.61
N ALA A 159 -4.72 16.08 -20.65
CA ALA A 159 -3.38 16.57 -21.00
C ALA A 159 -2.68 17.32 -19.84
N ALA A 160 -3.41 18.17 -19.10
CA ALA A 160 -2.87 18.88 -17.95
C ALA A 160 -2.45 17.93 -16.82
N VAL A 161 -3.27 16.89 -16.52
CA VAL A 161 -2.97 15.89 -15.49
C VAL A 161 -1.78 15.05 -15.91
N ARG A 162 -1.67 14.65 -17.19
CA ARG A 162 -0.48 13.94 -17.70
C ARG A 162 0.80 14.74 -17.47
N LYS A 163 0.78 16.03 -17.79
CA LYS A 163 1.93 16.91 -17.55
C LYS A 163 2.29 17.00 -16.06
N SER A 164 1.29 17.13 -15.18
CA SER A 164 1.52 17.14 -13.74
C SER A 164 2.10 15.82 -13.23
N ILE A 165 1.67 14.69 -13.79
CA ILE A 165 2.23 13.36 -13.46
C ILE A 165 3.70 13.27 -13.90
N GLU A 166 4.00 13.71 -15.13
CA GLU A 166 5.38 13.72 -15.65
C GLU A 166 6.28 14.61 -14.78
N GLU A 167 5.85 15.83 -14.45
CA GLU A 167 6.58 16.73 -13.57
C GLU A 167 6.79 16.15 -12.17
N PHE A 168 5.78 15.48 -11.63
CA PHE A 168 5.89 14.80 -10.33
C PHE A 168 6.94 13.68 -10.35
N PHE A 169 6.88 12.80 -11.35
CA PHE A 169 7.87 11.74 -11.51
C PHE A 169 9.29 12.31 -11.72
N CYS A 170 9.43 13.33 -12.54
CA CYS A 170 10.71 14.02 -12.74
C CYS A 170 11.26 14.57 -11.42
N ASN A 171 10.43 15.21 -10.60
CA ASN A 171 10.85 15.77 -9.31
C ASN A 171 11.20 14.67 -8.30
N LEU A 172 10.42 13.60 -8.26
CA LEU A 172 10.63 12.49 -7.34
C LEU A 172 11.96 11.78 -7.61
N TYR A 173 12.27 11.54 -8.89
CA TYR A 173 13.46 10.80 -9.32
C TYR A 173 14.68 11.69 -9.61
N SER A 174 14.53 13.02 -9.62
CA SER A 174 15.65 13.97 -9.82
C SER A 174 16.74 13.87 -8.76
N ARG A 175 16.44 13.26 -7.62
CA ARG A 175 17.40 12.98 -6.54
C ARG A 175 18.24 11.73 -6.80
N CYS A 176 17.76 10.86 -7.64
CA CYS A 176 18.51 9.72 -8.16
C CYS A 176 19.33 10.22 -9.36
N THR A 177 20.39 9.53 -9.70
CA THR A 177 21.21 9.82 -10.87
C THR A 177 20.38 9.92 -12.18
N ARG A 178 20.97 9.91 -13.33
CA ARG A 178 20.27 10.02 -14.62
C ARG A 178 19.12 9.02 -14.70
N PHE A 179 17.97 9.47 -15.16
CA PHE A 179 16.80 8.63 -15.39
C PHE A 179 16.11 9.00 -16.70
N CYS A 180 15.35 8.07 -17.24
CA CYS A 180 14.50 8.25 -18.41
C CYS A 180 13.10 7.76 -18.05
N ILE A 181 12.07 8.54 -18.43
CA ILE A 181 10.66 8.20 -18.26
C ILE A 181 10.03 8.07 -19.63
N ALA A 182 9.26 7.02 -19.83
CA ALA A 182 8.41 6.83 -20.99
C ALA A 182 6.98 6.51 -20.52
N ALA A 183 6.01 7.21 -21.07
CA ALA A 183 4.60 6.93 -20.86
C ALA A 183 3.99 6.31 -22.10
N GLY A 184 3.29 5.20 -21.95
CA GLY A 184 2.56 4.55 -23.02
C GLY A 184 1.20 5.20 -23.30
N ASP A 185 0.56 4.76 -24.36
CA ASP A 185 -0.79 5.17 -24.68
C ASP A 185 -1.79 4.62 -23.65
N THR A 186 -2.86 5.38 -23.41
CA THR A 186 -3.95 4.88 -22.55
C THR A 186 -4.79 3.87 -23.33
N VAL A 187 -4.89 2.66 -22.80
CA VAL A 187 -5.70 1.58 -23.36
C VAL A 187 -6.88 1.27 -22.44
N THR A 188 -7.94 0.67 -22.97
CA THR A 188 -9.14 0.35 -22.22
C THR A 188 -9.23 -1.15 -21.97
N GLY A 189 -9.43 -1.52 -20.72
CA GLY A 189 -9.56 -2.90 -20.25
C GLY A 189 -8.23 -3.57 -19.92
N ILE A 190 -8.25 -4.38 -18.87
CA ILE A 190 -7.05 -5.06 -18.35
C ILE A 190 -6.41 -5.99 -19.39
N SER A 191 -7.21 -6.60 -20.26
CA SER A 191 -6.70 -7.48 -21.32
C SER A 191 -5.80 -6.77 -22.33
N ARG A 192 -5.84 -5.45 -22.38
CA ARG A 192 -5.02 -4.61 -23.25
C ARG A 192 -3.93 -3.85 -22.50
N ALA A 193 -3.86 -3.95 -21.17
CA ALA A 193 -2.88 -3.19 -20.37
C ALA A 193 -1.45 -3.35 -20.87
N TYR A 194 -1.07 -4.55 -21.34
CA TYR A 194 0.25 -4.82 -21.91
C TYR A 194 0.56 -4.00 -23.17
N GLN A 195 -0.46 -3.52 -23.90
CA GLN A 195 -0.28 -2.68 -25.11
C GLN A 195 0.12 -1.25 -24.76
N SER A 196 -0.11 -0.81 -23.51
CA SER A 196 0.35 0.48 -23.00
C SER A 196 1.81 0.43 -22.58
N TYR A 197 2.32 -0.76 -22.22
CA TYR A 197 3.71 -0.98 -21.83
C TYR A 197 4.62 -1.07 -23.04
#